data_7819ccb81f8e9946c9ad8ce340e617a7
#
_entry.id   7819ccb81f8e9946c9ad8ce340e617a7
#
_cell.length_a   1.000
_cell.length_b   1.000
_cell.length_c   1.000
_cell.angle_alpha   90.00
_cell.angle_beta   90.00
_cell.angle_gamma   90.00
#
_symmetry.space_group_name_H-M   'P 1'
#
loop_
_entity.id
_entity.type
_entity.pdbx_description
1 polymer ?
#
loop_
_entity_poly.entity_id
_entity_poly.type
_entity_poly.pdbx_seq_one_letter_code
_entity_poly.pdbx_strand_id
1 'polypeptide(L)'
;MGTGVAWRKRATNVESIRTPASRGRWLRWIAPALCCGLLAVACQRAQAPAPVSRPSVVTLGNQDGAPRAAHEPERPAPPPADYLSGTHWPPAQIGQGKAWISCSYDYDADGDGTPVTSLGFLELVDALMPCRGGDAGGSGLVRLRYHGSIDPGFTALVERVGAIAQRMDIDEHILDIDSTGGQVEEAIRAGDAIAGAQWAIWVRQHSVCHSACVLVLAAGDTRSIAGKVGIHRLIRDQSKATTRRELSAELHDVTEQVRDYLSRNGVAGALADQMMIVPNRDLRILGSTELAQFGLSGTNAVQDDLDRITLMRQCGEDFVRRRDAFMRAFDGQCMKPGDAADAQQQCGQALEPRFGFPDAKCGGESPMKYYARRAGESLPVALEPDPQPSAHGGKRATR
;
A
#
# COMPACT_ATOMS: atom_id res chain seq x y z
N MET A 1 50.22 -43.30 0.46
CA MET A 1 51.03 -42.49 1.38
C MET A 1 50.12 -41.34 1.87
N GLY A 2 49.69 -41.52 3.11
CA GLY A 2 48.76 -40.59 3.71
C GLY A 2 49.45 -39.42 4.41
N THR A 3 48.72 -38.31 4.60
CA THR A 3 48.93 -37.45 5.75
C THR A 3 47.59 -36.80 6.13
N GLY A 4 47.02 -37.32 7.23
CA GLY A 4 45.92 -36.73 7.89
C GLY A 4 46.34 -35.48 8.67
N VAL A 5 45.51 -34.44 8.62
CA VAL A 5 45.63 -33.28 9.50
C VAL A 5 44.42 -33.28 10.45
N ALA A 6 44.73 -33.52 11.72
CA ALA A 6 43.81 -33.50 12.82
C ALA A 6 43.56 -32.05 13.26
N TRP A 7 42.29 -31.60 13.28
CA TRP A 7 41.87 -30.33 13.91
C TRP A 7 41.52 -30.54 15.38
N ARG A 8 42.31 -29.95 16.26
CA ARG A 8 42.07 -29.89 17.70
C ARG A 8 40.90 -28.96 18.00
N LYS A 9 39.92 -29.48 18.72
CA LYS A 9 38.87 -28.69 19.39
C LYS A 9 39.50 -27.89 20.53
N ARG A 10 39.39 -26.59 20.55
CA ARG A 10 39.58 -25.74 21.73
C ARG A 10 38.23 -25.50 22.38
N ALA A 11 38.09 -25.98 23.60
CA ALA A 11 37.02 -25.60 24.52
C ALA A 11 37.35 -24.21 25.07
N THR A 12 36.43 -23.26 24.97
CA THR A 12 36.51 -22.01 25.69
C THR A 12 35.48 -22.01 26.81
N ASN A 13 35.97 -21.86 28.03
CA ASN A 13 35.26 -21.69 29.28
C ASN A 13 34.29 -20.49 29.20
N VAL A 14 33.05 -20.72 29.58
CA VAL A 14 32.09 -19.65 29.89
C VAL A 14 32.13 -19.43 31.41
N GLU A 15 32.78 -18.36 31.83
CA GLU A 15 32.68 -17.87 33.22
C GLU A 15 31.32 -17.24 33.49
N SER A 16 30.64 -17.81 34.45
CA SER A 16 29.38 -17.31 34.99
C SER A 16 29.63 -16.07 35.85
N ILE A 17 29.13 -14.92 35.45
CA ILE A 17 29.12 -13.73 36.29
C ILE A 17 27.87 -13.78 37.20
N ARG A 18 28.14 -13.97 38.50
CA ARG A 18 27.15 -13.88 39.59
C ARG A 18 26.88 -12.41 39.93
N THR A 19 25.63 -12.00 39.93
CA THR A 19 25.18 -10.74 40.53
C THR A 19 25.01 -10.86 42.03
N PRO A 20 25.44 -9.90 42.84
CA PRO A 20 25.22 -9.93 44.29
C PRO A 20 23.84 -9.36 44.64
N ALA A 21 23.16 -10.09 45.50
CA ALA A 21 21.96 -9.65 46.20
C ALA A 21 22.32 -8.65 47.33
N SER A 22 21.73 -7.49 47.32
CA SER A 22 21.78 -6.57 48.47
C SER A 22 20.48 -6.66 49.29
N ARG A 23 20.63 -7.21 50.47
CA ARG A 23 19.68 -7.11 51.59
C ARG A 23 19.91 -5.78 52.33
N GLY A 24 18.87 -5.15 52.77
CA GLY A 24 18.94 -4.11 53.81
C GLY A 24 17.70 -3.22 53.74
N ARG A 25 16.97 -3.04 54.64
CA ARG A 25 16.71 -3.13 56.10
C ARG A 25 15.49 -2.26 56.34
N TRP A 26 14.57 -2.82 57.10
CA TRP A 26 13.46 -2.19 57.76
C TRP A 26 13.79 -0.90 58.51
N LEU A 27 12.93 0.12 58.39
CA LEU A 27 12.66 1.06 59.50
C LEU A 27 11.19 1.45 59.46
N ARG A 28 10.51 1.02 60.54
CA ARG A 28 9.20 1.47 61.05
C ARG A 28 9.41 2.83 61.73
N TRP A 29 8.48 3.77 61.57
CA TRP A 29 8.09 4.79 62.56
C TRP A 29 6.68 5.25 62.21
N ILE A 30 5.62 4.80 62.96
CA ILE A 30 4.88 5.45 64.06
C ILE A 30 4.10 6.70 63.60
N ALA A 31 2.76 6.54 63.65
CA ALA A 31 1.75 7.61 63.69
C ALA A 31 1.81 8.43 65.02
N PRO A 32 1.22 9.62 65.08
CA PRO A 32 -0.11 9.69 65.68
C PRO A 32 -1.06 10.72 65.02
N ALA A 33 -2.33 10.37 64.92
CA ALA A 33 -3.47 10.80 65.74
C ALA A 33 -4.01 12.25 65.52
N LEU A 34 -5.29 12.29 65.17
CA LEU A 34 -6.37 13.19 65.55
C LEU A 34 -6.32 14.67 65.17
N CYS A 35 -7.21 15.03 64.24
CA CYS A 35 -8.09 16.19 64.46
C CYS A 35 -9.45 15.97 63.77
N CYS A 36 -10.50 15.90 64.58
CA CYS A 36 -11.91 15.95 64.23
C CYS A 36 -12.24 17.26 63.56
N GLY A 37 -12.86 17.22 62.36
CA GLY A 37 -13.50 18.37 61.76
C GLY A 37 -14.75 17.92 61.03
N LEU A 38 -15.88 18.00 61.69
CA LEU A 38 -17.22 17.88 61.13
C LEU A 38 -17.41 18.93 60.05
N LEU A 39 -17.54 18.56 58.79
CA LEU A 39 -18.12 19.41 57.79
C LEU A 39 -19.17 18.64 56.98
N ALA A 40 -20.36 19.23 57.00
CA ALA A 40 -21.59 18.79 56.44
C ALA A 40 -21.48 18.36 54.97
N VAL A 41 -21.97 17.18 54.65
CA VAL A 41 -22.18 16.71 53.28
C VAL A 41 -23.40 17.44 52.74
N ALA A 42 -23.18 18.49 51.95
CA ALA A 42 -24.20 19.05 51.09
C ALA A 42 -24.24 18.21 49.79
N CYS A 43 -25.30 17.45 49.61
CA CYS A 43 -25.65 16.81 48.35
C CYS A 43 -25.86 17.88 47.28
N GLN A 44 -24.87 18.20 46.52
CA GLN A 44 -25.06 18.92 45.27
C GLN A 44 -25.42 17.92 44.17
N ARG A 45 -26.70 17.96 43.78
CA ARG A 45 -27.20 17.33 42.58
C ARG A 45 -26.35 17.82 41.39
N ALA A 46 -25.68 16.90 40.72
CA ALA A 46 -25.01 17.17 39.45
C ALA A 46 -26.06 17.62 38.44
N GLN A 47 -26.02 18.89 38.11
CA GLN A 47 -26.75 19.43 36.96
C GLN A 47 -26.08 18.92 35.69
N ALA A 48 -26.90 18.36 34.78
CA ALA A 48 -26.46 18.00 33.43
C ALA A 48 -25.88 19.24 32.74
N PRO A 49 -24.78 19.10 31.99
CA PRO A 49 -24.24 20.21 31.20
C PRO A 49 -25.27 20.67 30.19
N ALA A 50 -25.53 21.98 30.19
CA ALA A 50 -26.37 22.64 29.19
C ALA A 50 -25.81 22.41 27.77
N PRO A 51 -26.64 22.29 26.74
CA PRO A 51 -26.18 22.14 25.38
C PRO A 51 -25.31 23.34 25.00
N VAL A 52 -24.11 23.07 24.55
CA VAL A 52 -23.19 24.09 24.04
C VAL A 52 -23.84 24.73 22.81
N SER A 53 -24.29 25.96 22.95
CA SER A 53 -24.77 26.79 21.84
C SER A 53 -23.60 27.00 20.87
N ARG A 54 -23.82 26.63 19.61
CA ARG A 54 -22.90 26.91 18.51
C ARG A 54 -22.60 28.40 18.49
N PRO A 55 -21.32 28.82 18.31
CA PRO A 55 -21.03 30.24 18.18
C PRO A 55 -21.78 30.79 16.95
N SER A 56 -22.61 31.81 17.19
CA SER A 56 -23.26 32.57 16.13
C SER A 56 -22.14 33.25 15.33
N VAL A 57 -22.05 32.93 14.05
CA VAL A 57 -21.23 33.67 13.11
C VAL A 57 -21.72 35.11 13.08
N VAL A 58 -20.92 36.04 13.59
CA VAL A 58 -21.16 37.47 13.45
C VAL A 58 -20.89 37.83 12.01
N THR A 59 -21.95 37.97 11.22
CA THR A 59 -21.87 38.51 9.86
C THR A 59 -21.69 40.02 9.99
N LEU A 60 -20.49 40.53 9.80
CA LEU A 60 -20.30 41.95 9.53
C LEU A 60 -20.85 42.22 8.13
N GLY A 61 -22.00 42.87 8.09
CA GLY A 61 -22.62 43.29 6.86
C GLY A 61 -21.72 44.28 6.12
N ASN A 62 -21.35 43.92 4.91
CA ASN A 62 -21.05 44.91 3.89
C ASN A 62 -21.85 44.50 2.66
N GLN A 63 -22.70 45.44 2.25
CA GLN A 63 -23.54 45.31 1.06
C GLN A 63 -22.61 45.27 -0.16
N ASP A 64 -23.00 44.44 -1.16
CA ASP A 64 -22.44 44.33 -2.48
C ASP A 64 -21.27 43.31 -2.64
N GLY A 65 -21.66 42.05 -2.69
CA GLY A 65 -20.79 40.95 -3.10
C GLY A 65 -21.48 39.62 -2.81
N ALA A 66 -22.02 38.96 -3.82
CA ALA A 66 -22.48 37.58 -3.69
C ALA A 66 -21.39 36.73 -3.07
N PRO A 67 -21.68 35.84 -2.11
CA PRO A 67 -20.69 34.94 -1.55
C PRO A 67 -20.16 34.08 -2.70
N ARG A 68 -18.89 34.26 -3.07
CA ARG A 68 -18.16 33.24 -3.84
C ARG A 68 -18.16 32.00 -2.97
N ALA A 69 -18.95 31.00 -3.36
CA ALA A 69 -18.80 29.65 -2.86
C ALA A 69 -17.33 29.31 -2.96
N ALA A 70 -16.75 28.89 -1.84
CA ALA A 70 -15.44 28.26 -1.87
C ALA A 70 -15.54 27.16 -2.92
N HIS A 71 -14.73 27.24 -3.97
CA HIS A 71 -14.58 26.13 -4.90
C HIS A 71 -13.96 24.99 -4.08
N GLU A 72 -14.81 24.10 -3.61
CA GLU A 72 -14.44 22.72 -3.34
C GLU A 72 -13.83 22.23 -4.65
N PRO A 73 -12.60 21.68 -4.66
CA PRO A 73 -12.03 21.16 -5.89
C PRO A 73 -13.02 20.13 -6.42
N GLU A 74 -13.62 20.46 -7.55
CA GLU A 74 -14.63 19.64 -8.20
C GLU A 74 -14.00 18.27 -8.42
N ARG A 75 -14.43 17.30 -7.63
CA ARG A 75 -14.04 15.89 -7.84
C ARG A 75 -14.42 15.59 -9.28
N PRO A 76 -13.48 15.14 -10.14
CA PRO A 76 -13.82 14.81 -11.51
C PRO A 76 -15.09 13.97 -11.48
N ALA A 77 -16.11 14.42 -12.19
CA ALA A 77 -17.37 13.70 -12.26
C ALA A 77 -17.06 12.25 -12.67
N PRO A 78 -17.63 11.22 -12.00
CA PRO A 78 -17.46 9.86 -12.44
C PRO A 78 -17.84 9.79 -13.93
N PRO A 79 -17.10 9.05 -14.75
CA PRO A 79 -17.40 8.93 -16.17
C PRO A 79 -18.89 8.56 -16.33
N PRO A 80 -19.59 9.12 -17.31
CA PRO A 80 -21.01 8.83 -17.51
C PRO A 80 -21.23 7.33 -17.63
N ALA A 81 -22.38 6.83 -17.13
CA ALA A 81 -22.71 5.40 -17.15
C ALA A 81 -22.56 4.76 -18.55
N ASP A 82 -22.76 5.55 -19.60
CA ASP A 82 -22.54 5.13 -20.99
C ASP A 82 -21.07 4.81 -21.33
N TYR A 83 -20.12 5.37 -20.60
CA TYR A 83 -18.70 5.07 -20.77
C TYR A 83 -18.38 3.59 -20.49
N LEU A 84 -19.17 2.98 -19.60
CA LEU A 84 -19.05 1.56 -19.25
C LEU A 84 -19.94 0.65 -20.09
N SER A 85 -20.82 1.22 -20.94
CA SER A 85 -21.72 0.41 -21.78
C SER A 85 -21.04 -0.29 -22.97
N GLY A 86 -19.76 -0.02 -23.18
CA GLY A 86 -18.94 -0.70 -24.19
C GLY A 86 -19.08 -0.12 -25.60
N THR A 87 -19.96 0.86 -25.81
CA THR A 87 -20.22 1.38 -27.15
C THR A 87 -19.50 2.68 -27.47
N HIS A 88 -19.01 3.42 -26.48
CA HIS A 88 -18.38 4.73 -26.69
C HIS A 88 -17.23 5.01 -25.70
N TRP A 89 -16.11 4.29 -25.85
CA TRP A 89 -14.90 4.76 -25.19
C TRP A 89 -14.21 5.84 -26.05
N PRO A 90 -13.84 6.99 -25.46
CA PRO A 90 -13.05 7.96 -26.16
C PRO A 90 -11.76 7.33 -26.71
N PRO A 91 -11.29 7.71 -27.90
CA PRO A 91 -10.00 7.22 -28.37
C PRO A 91 -8.91 7.48 -27.35
N ALA A 92 -8.13 6.45 -27.02
CA ALA A 92 -6.95 6.56 -26.18
C ALA A 92 -5.86 5.63 -26.71
N GLN A 93 -4.62 6.03 -26.47
CA GLN A 93 -3.43 5.28 -26.87
C GLN A 93 -2.49 5.17 -25.68
N ILE A 94 -1.74 4.09 -25.59
CA ILE A 94 -0.74 3.87 -24.53
C ILE A 94 0.44 4.85 -24.64
N GLY A 95 0.48 5.67 -25.68
CA GLY A 95 1.58 6.60 -25.93
C GLY A 95 2.87 5.85 -26.27
N GLN A 96 3.96 6.20 -25.58
CA GLN A 96 5.25 5.50 -25.74
C GLN A 96 5.41 4.30 -24.81
N GLY A 97 4.45 4.07 -23.91
CA GLY A 97 4.43 2.92 -23.02
C GLY A 97 4.18 1.62 -23.77
N LYS A 98 4.52 0.51 -23.11
CA LYS A 98 4.26 -0.84 -23.60
C LYS A 98 3.49 -1.57 -22.52
N ALA A 99 2.47 -2.33 -22.92
CA ALA A 99 1.67 -3.12 -22.00
C ALA A 99 1.40 -4.52 -22.55
N TRP A 100 1.26 -5.46 -21.64
CA TRP A 100 0.92 -6.86 -21.94
C TRP A 100 -0.09 -7.35 -20.92
N ILE A 101 -1.00 -8.20 -21.37
CA ILE A 101 -1.96 -8.89 -20.50
C ILE A 101 -1.62 -10.37 -20.47
N SER A 102 -1.52 -10.94 -19.29
CA SER A 102 -1.43 -12.38 -19.08
C SER A 102 -2.37 -12.83 -17.98
N CYS A 103 -2.68 -14.13 -17.94
CA CYS A 103 -3.60 -14.74 -17.01
C CYS A 103 -2.87 -15.72 -16.07
N SER A 104 -1.61 -15.45 -15.77
CA SER A 104 -0.72 -16.31 -14.98
C SER A 104 -0.06 -15.54 -13.85
N TYR A 105 0.17 -16.22 -12.73
CA TYR A 105 1.00 -15.75 -11.62
C TYR A 105 2.50 -15.86 -11.89
N ASP A 106 2.89 -16.58 -12.93
CA ASP A 106 4.30 -16.76 -13.26
C ASP A 106 4.90 -15.42 -13.66
N TYR A 107 5.66 -14.84 -12.74
CA TYR A 107 6.26 -13.53 -12.92
C TYR A 107 7.69 -13.59 -13.50
N ASP A 108 8.29 -14.79 -13.51
CA ASP A 108 9.63 -15.00 -14.08
C ASP A 108 9.56 -15.13 -15.62
N ALA A 109 8.38 -15.40 -16.15
CA ALA A 109 8.16 -15.43 -17.59
C ALA A 109 8.27 -14.03 -18.20
N ASP A 110 9.46 -13.67 -18.65
CA ASP A 110 9.69 -12.46 -19.46
C ASP A 110 9.02 -12.62 -20.83
N GLY A 111 7.91 -11.92 -21.03
CA GLY A 111 7.30 -11.76 -22.36
C GLY A 111 6.05 -12.60 -22.66
N ASP A 112 5.49 -13.32 -21.67
CA ASP A 112 4.38 -14.25 -21.89
C ASP A 112 2.98 -13.61 -21.85
N GLY A 113 2.86 -12.37 -22.24
CA GLY A 113 1.56 -11.71 -22.30
C GLY A 113 1.14 -11.39 -23.72
N THR A 114 -0.15 -11.22 -23.94
CA THR A 114 -0.70 -10.63 -25.15
C THR A 114 -0.37 -9.14 -25.17
N PRO A 115 0.37 -8.61 -26.18
CA PRO A 115 0.66 -7.20 -26.22
C PRO A 115 -0.62 -6.39 -26.41
N VAL A 116 -0.76 -5.33 -25.62
CA VAL A 116 -1.88 -4.37 -25.74
C VAL A 116 -1.48 -3.33 -26.77
N THR A 117 -2.04 -3.41 -27.96
CA THR A 117 -1.78 -2.49 -29.07
C THR A 117 -2.86 -1.42 -29.25
N SER A 118 -4.02 -1.65 -28.67
CA SER A 118 -5.19 -0.77 -28.69
C SER A 118 -5.85 -0.74 -27.33
N LEU A 119 -6.41 0.41 -26.97
CA LEU A 119 -7.26 0.58 -25.79
C LEU A 119 -8.76 0.55 -26.15
N GLY A 120 -9.09 0.02 -27.33
CA GLY A 120 -10.46 -0.21 -27.75
C GLY A 120 -11.14 -1.29 -26.90
N PHE A 121 -12.47 -1.20 -26.82
CA PHE A 121 -13.24 -2.09 -25.97
C PHE A 121 -13.13 -3.56 -26.40
N LEU A 122 -13.32 -3.84 -27.67
CA LEU A 122 -13.30 -5.23 -28.20
C LEU A 122 -11.92 -5.84 -28.08
N GLU A 123 -10.88 -5.09 -28.38
CA GLU A 123 -9.49 -5.56 -28.32
C GLU A 123 -9.08 -5.91 -26.88
N LEU A 124 -9.51 -5.11 -25.90
CA LEU A 124 -9.25 -5.41 -24.49
C LEU A 124 -10.11 -6.58 -24.00
N VAL A 125 -11.36 -6.71 -24.45
CA VAL A 125 -12.19 -7.89 -24.15
C VAL A 125 -11.53 -9.15 -24.68
N ASP A 126 -11.08 -9.16 -25.93
CA ASP A 126 -10.40 -10.29 -26.54
C ASP A 126 -9.11 -10.68 -25.78
N ALA A 127 -8.33 -9.69 -25.35
CA ALA A 127 -7.11 -9.90 -24.58
C ALA A 127 -7.39 -10.46 -23.18
N LEU A 128 -8.52 -10.11 -22.57
CA LEU A 128 -8.92 -10.54 -21.22
C LEU A 128 -9.72 -11.84 -21.21
N MET A 129 -10.25 -12.27 -22.36
CA MET A 129 -11.10 -13.47 -22.45
C MET A 129 -10.45 -14.73 -21.86
N PRO A 130 -9.15 -15.02 -22.08
CA PRO A 130 -8.48 -16.18 -21.47
C PRO A 130 -8.38 -16.11 -19.95
N CYS A 131 -8.52 -14.91 -19.34
CA CYS A 131 -8.36 -14.70 -17.90
C CYS A 131 -9.66 -14.96 -17.12
N ARG A 132 -10.82 -15.13 -17.79
CA ARG A 132 -12.11 -15.36 -17.14
C ARG A 132 -12.06 -16.58 -16.25
N GLY A 133 -12.50 -16.45 -14.98
CA GLY A 133 -12.64 -17.55 -14.05
C GLY A 133 -13.92 -18.35 -14.22
N GLY A 134 -14.21 -19.21 -13.24
CA GLY A 134 -15.45 -19.98 -13.17
C GLY A 134 -15.59 -21.02 -14.30
N ASP A 135 -16.81 -21.17 -14.84
CA ASP A 135 -17.13 -22.15 -15.88
C ASP A 135 -16.38 -21.95 -17.20
N ALA A 136 -15.75 -20.80 -17.39
CA ALA A 136 -14.93 -20.51 -18.57
C ALA A 136 -13.55 -21.19 -18.55
N GLY A 137 -13.14 -21.76 -17.41
CA GLY A 137 -11.90 -22.55 -17.29
C GLY A 137 -10.61 -21.75 -17.24
N GLY A 138 -10.69 -20.42 -17.15
CA GLY A 138 -9.53 -19.54 -16.93
C GLY A 138 -9.17 -19.37 -15.46
N SER A 139 -8.14 -18.57 -15.19
CA SER A 139 -7.56 -18.42 -13.84
C SER A 139 -8.36 -17.51 -12.89
N GLY A 140 -9.26 -16.68 -13.40
CA GLY A 140 -9.90 -15.62 -12.62
C GLY A 140 -8.95 -14.47 -12.28
N LEU A 141 -7.80 -14.42 -12.95
CA LEU A 141 -6.69 -13.48 -12.71
C LEU A 141 -6.34 -12.72 -13.99
N VAL A 142 -6.14 -11.42 -13.87
CA VAL A 142 -5.45 -10.62 -14.88
C VAL A 142 -4.17 -10.05 -14.32
N ARG A 143 -3.06 -10.23 -15.03
CA ARG A 143 -1.81 -9.53 -14.81
C ARG A 143 -1.58 -8.56 -15.95
N LEU A 144 -1.63 -7.27 -15.63
CA LEU A 144 -1.29 -6.17 -16.52
C LEU A 144 0.17 -5.79 -16.29
N ARG A 145 1.05 -6.11 -17.23
CA ARG A 145 2.42 -5.65 -17.22
C ARG A 145 2.51 -4.33 -17.96
N TYR A 146 3.16 -3.34 -17.35
CA TYR A 146 3.36 -2.03 -17.94
C TYR A 146 4.80 -1.56 -17.84
N HIS A 147 5.34 -1.09 -18.94
CA HIS A 147 6.64 -0.42 -19.00
C HIS A 147 6.50 0.93 -19.70
N GLY A 148 6.76 2.03 -18.98
CA GLY A 148 6.64 3.37 -19.55
C GLY A 148 6.40 4.47 -18.52
N SER A 149 6.10 5.66 -19.04
CA SER A 149 5.76 6.83 -18.22
C SER A 149 4.31 6.79 -17.76
N ILE A 150 4.05 7.35 -16.59
CA ILE A 150 2.69 7.57 -16.09
C ILE A 150 2.11 8.79 -16.81
N ASP A 151 1.22 8.54 -17.75
CA ASP A 151 0.58 9.52 -18.63
C ASP A 151 -0.92 9.22 -18.82
N PRO A 152 -1.70 10.02 -19.55
CA PRO A 152 -3.12 9.74 -19.79
C PRO A 152 -3.40 8.39 -20.43
N GLY A 153 -2.46 7.87 -21.23
CA GLY A 153 -2.56 6.54 -21.82
C GLY A 153 -2.49 5.42 -20.80
N PHE A 154 -1.56 5.53 -19.84
CA PHE A 154 -1.47 4.61 -18.71
C PHE A 154 -2.75 4.66 -17.87
N THR A 155 -3.25 5.84 -17.53
CA THR A 155 -4.49 5.98 -16.77
C THR A 155 -5.67 5.30 -17.48
N ALA A 156 -5.86 5.60 -18.77
CA ALA A 156 -6.91 4.96 -19.57
C ALA A 156 -6.76 3.43 -19.64
N LEU A 157 -5.53 2.93 -19.74
CA LEU A 157 -5.25 1.49 -19.73
C LEU A 157 -5.73 0.83 -18.43
N VAL A 158 -5.34 1.37 -17.28
CA VAL A 158 -5.70 0.82 -15.96
C VAL A 158 -7.22 0.88 -15.74
N GLU A 159 -7.84 2.03 -16.00
CA GLU A 159 -9.29 2.23 -15.87
C GLU A 159 -10.08 1.22 -16.74
N ARG A 160 -9.67 1.03 -17.98
CA ARG A 160 -10.36 0.15 -18.94
C ARG A 160 -10.17 -1.32 -18.65
N VAL A 161 -8.95 -1.73 -18.35
CA VAL A 161 -8.68 -3.12 -17.95
C VAL A 161 -9.44 -3.48 -16.68
N GLY A 162 -9.41 -2.62 -15.65
CA GLY A 162 -10.17 -2.84 -14.41
C GLY A 162 -11.68 -2.92 -14.66
N ALA A 163 -12.24 -2.01 -15.47
CA ALA A 163 -13.67 -2.01 -15.80
C ALA A 163 -14.13 -3.24 -16.56
N ILE A 164 -13.31 -3.75 -17.49
CA ILE A 164 -13.64 -4.98 -18.24
C ILE A 164 -13.46 -6.20 -17.34
N ALA A 165 -12.38 -6.28 -16.59
CA ALA A 165 -12.11 -7.40 -15.69
C ALA A 165 -13.26 -7.59 -14.69
N GLN A 166 -13.77 -6.51 -14.09
CA GLN A 166 -14.93 -6.55 -13.20
C GLN A 166 -16.18 -7.09 -13.89
N ARG A 167 -16.44 -6.74 -15.17
CA ARG A 167 -17.59 -7.26 -15.94
C ARG A 167 -17.46 -8.72 -16.34
N MET A 168 -16.23 -9.21 -16.41
CA MET A 168 -15.90 -10.57 -16.82
C MET A 168 -15.74 -11.52 -15.64
N ASP A 169 -16.03 -11.05 -14.42
CA ASP A 169 -15.85 -11.80 -13.18
C ASP A 169 -14.40 -12.30 -13.02
N ILE A 170 -13.45 -11.41 -13.37
CA ILE A 170 -12.03 -11.60 -13.09
C ILE A 170 -11.78 -10.92 -11.75
N ASP A 171 -11.65 -11.70 -10.68
CA ASP A 171 -11.59 -11.18 -9.31
C ASP A 171 -10.19 -10.69 -8.90
N GLU A 172 -9.15 -11.17 -9.57
CA GLU A 172 -7.77 -10.88 -9.19
C GLU A 172 -7.07 -10.03 -10.24
N HIS A 173 -6.53 -8.90 -9.76
CA HIS A 173 -5.86 -7.92 -10.60
C HIS A 173 -4.43 -7.71 -10.12
N ILE A 174 -3.46 -7.86 -11.01
CA ILE A 174 -2.05 -7.59 -10.73
C ILE A 174 -1.54 -6.54 -11.72
N LEU A 175 -0.98 -5.45 -11.20
CA LEU A 175 -0.22 -4.49 -12.00
C LEU A 175 1.28 -4.75 -11.77
N ASP A 176 1.94 -5.29 -12.79
CA ASP A 176 3.39 -5.48 -12.84
C ASP A 176 4.01 -4.26 -13.53
N ILE A 177 4.59 -3.35 -12.73
CA ILE A 177 4.98 -2.02 -13.21
C ILE A 177 6.49 -1.83 -13.26
N ASP A 178 6.95 -1.21 -14.37
CA ASP A 178 8.30 -0.71 -14.56
C ASP A 178 8.23 0.71 -15.11
N SER A 179 8.41 1.72 -14.25
CA SER A 179 8.18 3.11 -14.59
C SER A 179 9.13 4.07 -13.87
N THR A 180 9.70 5.00 -14.62
CA THR A 180 10.50 6.09 -14.05
C THR A 180 9.66 7.27 -13.54
N GLY A 181 8.32 7.14 -13.59
CA GLY A 181 7.39 8.18 -13.16
C GLY A 181 6.67 8.84 -14.33
N GLY A 182 6.21 10.06 -14.14
CA GLY A 182 5.44 10.84 -15.11
C GLY A 182 4.60 11.90 -14.43
N GLN A 183 3.39 12.11 -14.93
CA GLN A 183 2.48 13.16 -14.45
C GLN A 183 1.85 12.80 -13.10
N VAL A 184 1.91 13.74 -12.15
CA VAL A 184 1.38 13.54 -10.79
C VAL A 184 -0.13 13.33 -10.81
N GLU A 185 -0.84 14.15 -11.58
CA GLU A 185 -2.29 14.10 -11.70
C GLU A 185 -2.76 12.76 -12.30
N GLU A 186 -2.04 12.27 -13.31
CA GLU A 186 -2.37 10.97 -13.92
C GLU A 186 -2.05 9.81 -12.98
N ALA A 187 -0.96 9.91 -12.20
CA ALA A 187 -0.65 8.90 -11.19
C ALA A 187 -1.71 8.82 -10.09
N ILE A 188 -2.26 9.95 -9.67
CA ILE A 188 -3.36 10.02 -8.70
C ILE A 188 -4.63 9.41 -9.31
N ARG A 189 -5.00 9.78 -10.55
CA ARG A 189 -6.19 9.24 -11.23
C ARG A 189 -6.09 7.73 -11.44
N ALA A 190 -4.97 7.25 -11.96
CA ALA A 190 -4.73 5.82 -12.12
C ALA A 190 -4.76 5.09 -10.77
N GLY A 191 -4.18 5.70 -9.73
CA GLY A 191 -4.20 5.15 -8.39
C GLY A 191 -5.61 5.09 -7.78
N ASP A 192 -6.46 6.08 -8.02
CA ASP A 192 -7.86 6.04 -7.58
C ASP A 192 -8.64 4.89 -8.26
N ALA A 193 -8.37 4.62 -9.54
CA ALA A 193 -8.95 3.48 -10.26
C ALA A 193 -8.41 2.13 -9.71
N ILE A 194 -7.12 2.07 -9.38
CA ILE A 194 -6.47 0.90 -8.76
C ILE A 194 -7.09 0.60 -7.39
N ALA A 195 -7.16 1.60 -6.51
CA ALA A 195 -7.73 1.45 -5.17
C ALA A 195 -9.22 1.04 -5.19
N GLY A 196 -9.96 1.46 -6.23
CA GLY A 196 -11.36 1.10 -6.41
C GLY A 196 -11.61 -0.34 -6.92
N ALA A 197 -10.59 -0.98 -7.48
CA ALA A 197 -10.71 -2.28 -8.14
C ALA A 197 -9.81 -3.37 -7.54
N GLN A 198 -9.24 -3.13 -6.36
CA GLN A 198 -8.49 -4.11 -5.57
C GLN A 198 -7.29 -4.75 -6.29
N TRP A 199 -6.31 -3.93 -6.69
CA TRP A 199 -5.12 -4.41 -7.37
C TRP A 199 -3.98 -4.76 -6.41
N ALA A 200 -3.28 -5.86 -6.70
CA ALA A 200 -1.91 -6.08 -6.23
C ALA A 200 -0.93 -5.37 -7.17
N ILE A 201 0.11 -4.74 -6.62
CA ILE A 201 1.14 -4.08 -7.42
C ILE A 201 2.48 -4.75 -7.21
N TRP A 202 3.14 -5.11 -8.31
CA TRP A 202 4.45 -5.73 -8.33
C TRP A 202 5.47 -4.79 -8.96
N VAL A 203 6.60 -4.61 -8.27
CA VAL A 203 7.83 -4.01 -8.80
C VAL A 203 8.87 -5.12 -8.80
N ARG A 204 9.03 -5.80 -9.95
CA ARG A 204 9.89 -6.99 -10.05
C ARG A 204 11.37 -6.64 -9.97
N GLN A 205 12.19 -7.66 -9.74
CA GLN A 205 13.65 -7.53 -9.86
C GLN A 205 14.01 -6.93 -11.24
N HIS A 206 14.92 -5.96 -11.26
CA HIS A 206 15.32 -5.15 -12.42
C HIS A 206 14.29 -4.10 -12.89
N SER A 207 13.07 -4.10 -12.35
CA SER A 207 12.10 -3.02 -12.58
C SER A 207 12.32 -1.85 -11.61
N VAL A 208 11.81 -0.70 -12.00
CA VAL A 208 11.86 0.51 -11.18
C VAL A 208 10.45 1.09 -11.01
N CYS A 209 10.24 1.74 -9.88
CA CYS A 209 9.06 2.58 -9.65
C CYS A 209 9.53 3.89 -9.01
N HIS A 210 9.73 4.91 -9.83
CA HIS A 210 10.30 6.17 -9.40
C HIS A 210 9.30 7.31 -9.52
N SER A 211 9.49 8.38 -8.71
CA SER A 211 8.74 9.63 -8.85
C SER A 211 7.23 9.42 -8.72
N ALA A 212 6.43 9.87 -9.69
CA ALA A 212 4.97 9.71 -9.72
C ALA A 212 4.51 8.24 -9.69
N CYS A 213 5.33 7.27 -10.13
CA CYS A 213 5.03 5.85 -9.99
C CYS A 213 4.83 5.42 -8.53
N VAL A 214 5.48 6.08 -7.57
CA VAL A 214 5.31 5.80 -6.14
C VAL A 214 3.86 6.07 -5.69
N LEU A 215 3.17 7.00 -6.33
CA LEU A 215 1.75 7.25 -6.08
C LEU A 215 0.88 6.09 -6.60
N VAL A 216 1.21 5.56 -7.76
CA VAL A 216 0.55 4.34 -8.28
C VAL A 216 0.79 3.17 -7.32
N LEU A 217 2.03 2.95 -6.89
CA LEU A 217 2.38 1.90 -5.93
C LEU A 217 1.61 2.05 -4.60
N ALA A 218 1.41 3.29 -4.13
CA ALA A 218 0.67 3.56 -2.90
C ALA A 218 -0.78 3.09 -2.93
N ALA A 219 -1.39 3.02 -4.12
CA ALA A 219 -2.79 2.64 -4.30
C ALA A 219 -3.06 1.13 -4.22
N GLY A 220 -2.03 0.29 -4.34
CA GLY A 220 -2.21 -1.16 -4.31
C GLY A 220 -2.68 -1.68 -2.96
N ASP A 221 -3.56 -2.68 -2.98
CA ASP A 221 -3.99 -3.40 -1.78
C ASP A 221 -2.88 -4.27 -1.23
N THR A 222 -2.09 -4.85 -2.13
CA THR A 222 -0.86 -5.57 -1.81
C THR A 222 0.27 -5.04 -2.68
N ARG A 223 1.45 -4.86 -2.09
CA ARG A 223 2.62 -4.29 -2.75
C ARG A 223 3.81 -5.20 -2.58
N SER A 224 4.24 -5.83 -3.68
CA SER A 224 5.40 -6.72 -3.73
C SER A 224 6.55 -6.03 -4.45
N ILE A 225 7.67 -5.83 -3.76
CA ILE A 225 8.78 -5.03 -4.24
C ILE A 225 10.07 -5.86 -4.16
N ALA A 226 10.56 -6.26 -5.33
CA ALA A 226 11.88 -6.84 -5.52
C ALA A 226 12.82 -5.92 -6.32
N GLY A 227 12.26 -4.89 -6.95
CA GLY A 227 12.94 -3.85 -7.71
C GLY A 227 13.26 -2.61 -6.88
N LYS A 228 13.46 -1.49 -7.57
CA LYS A 228 13.89 -0.23 -6.94
C LYS A 228 12.76 0.78 -6.88
N VAL A 229 12.49 1.31 -5.70
CA VAL A 229 11.54 2.41 -5.49
C VAL A 229 12.32 3.68 -5.18
N GLY A 230 12.10 4.72 -5.96
CA GLY A 230 12.88 5.95 -5.85
C GLY A 230 12.02 7.21 -5.80
N ILE A 231 12.43 8.16 -4.97
CA ILE A 231 11.71 9.42 -4.76
C ILE A 231 12.56 10.63 -5.11
N HIS A 232 11.91 11.66 -5.61
CA HIS A 232 12.42 13.01 -5.74
C HIS A 232 11.26 14.00 -5.73
N ARG A 233 11.57 15.30 -5.72
CA ARG A 233 10.56 16.36 -5.72
C ARG A 233 9.67 16.28 -6.94
N LEU A 234 8.37 16.18 -6.68
CA LEU A 234 7.34 16.20 -7.71
C LEU A 234 7.11 17.65 -8.18
N ILE A 235 7.13 17.84 -9.48
CA ILE A 235 6.86 19.12 -10.15
C ILE A 235 5.84 18.82 -11.24
N ARG A 236 4.85 19.69 -11.39
CA ARG A 236 3.88 19.56 -12.48
C ARG A 236 4.55 19.78 -13.83
N ASP A 237 4.32 18.88 -14.78
CA ASP A 237 4.89 18.98 -16.13
C ASP A 237 4.47 20.27 -16.83
N GLN A 238 3.27 20.76 -16.53
CA GLN A 238 2.70 21.99 -17.13
C GLN A 238 2.74 23.18 -16.19
N SER A 239 3.77 23.25 -15.31
CA SER A 239 3.95 24.39 -14.43
C SER A 239 4.01 25.69 -15.23
N LYS A 240 3.25 26.71 -14.80
CA LYS A 240 3.27 28.06 -15.35
C LYS A 240 4.03 29.03 -14.49
N ALA A 241 4.68 28.55 -13.42
CA ALA A 241 5.43 29.40 -12.49
C ALA A 241 6.63 30.05 -13.18
N THR A 242 6.71 31.35 -13.10
CA THR A 242 7.80 32.18 -13.65
C THR A 242 8.67 32.78 -12.54
N THR A 243 8.17 32.75 -11.30
CA THR A 243 8.87 33.28 -10.14
C THR A 243 9.04 32.22 -9.05
N ARG A 244 10.05 32.41 -8.18
CA ARG A 244 10.26 31.52 -7.02
C ARG A 244 9.03 31.45 -6.11
N ARG A 245 8.29 32.56 -5.96
CA ARG A 245 7.10 32.62 -5.13
C ARG A 245 5.96 31.78 -5.72
N GLU A 246 5.73 31.91 -7.03
CA GLU A 246 4.73 31.10 -7.74
C GLU A 246 5.08 29.62 -7.68
N LEU A 247 6.32 29.26 -7.96
CA LEU A 247 6.78 27.88 -7.86
C LEU A 247 6.64 27.33 -6.42
N SER A 248 6.96 28.15 -5.41
CA SER A 248 6.82 27.74 -4.00
C SER A 248 5.37 27.48 -3.63
N ALA A 249 4.43 28.31 -4.10
CA ALA A 249 3.00 28.09 -3.88
C ALA A 249 2.52 26.80 -4.58
N GLU A 250 2.90 26.60 -5.84
CA GLU A 250 2.56 25.39 -6.60
C GLU A 250 3.12 24.13 -5.93
N LEU A 251 4.38 24.17 -5.46
CA LEU A 251 4.98 23.03 -4.75
C LEU A 251 4.27 22.74 -3.43
N HIS A 252 3.79 23.76 -2.72
CA HIS A 252 2.99 23.56 -1.52
C HIS A 252 1.68 22.84 -1.85
N ASP A 253 0.95 23.29 -2.87
CA ASP A 253 -0.31 22.68 -3.30
C ASP A 253 -0.11 21.22 -3.73
N VAL A 254 0.93 20.94 -4.50
CA VAL A 254 1.29 19.55 -4.89
C VAL A 254 1.60 18.71 -3.66
N THR A 255 2.35 19.27 -2.68
CA THR A 255 2.68 18.52 -1.45
C THR A 255 1.45 18.13 -0.66
N GLU A 256 0.51 19.06 -0.47
CA GLU A 256 -0.74 18.78 0.24
C GLU A 256 -1.59 17.74 -0.50
N GLN A 257 -1.74 17.89 -1.82
CA GLN A 257 -2.47 16.93 -2.65
C GLN A 257 -1.87 15.52 -2.56
N VAL A 258 -0.56 15.40 -2.63
CA VAL A 258 0.15 14.13 -2.51
C VAL A 258 0.03 13.56 -1.10
N ARG A 259 0.13 14.38 -0.06
CA ARG A 259 -0.02 13.96 1.33
C ARG A 259 -1.41 13.37 1.58
N ASP A 260 -2.46 14.06 1.14
CA ASP A 260 -3.84 13.59 1.27
C ASP A 260 -4.06 12.29 0.50
N TYR A 261 -3.51 12.21 -0.72
CA TYR A 261 -3.57 11.00 -1.53
C TYR A 261 -2.88 9.80 -0.87
N LEU A 262 -1.66 9.97 -0.37
CA LEU A 262 -0.91 8.92 0.32
C LEU A 262 -1.65 8.45 1.58
N SER A 263 -2.16 9.40 2.37
CA SER A 263 -2.86 9.10 3.62
C SER A 263 -4.13 8.27 3.40
N ARG A 264 -4.95 8.60 2.39
CA ARG A 264 -6.15 7.82 2.08
C ARG A 264 -5.85 6.42 1.52
N ASN A 265 -4.64 6.21 0.99
CA ASN A 265 -4.17 4.92 0.51
C ASN A 265 -3.32 4.17 1.57
N GLY A 266 -3.40 4.54 2.85
CA GLY A 266 -2.73 3.84 3.94
C GLY A 266 -1.21 4.02 3.97
N VAL A 267 -0.68 5.01 3.24
CA VAL A 267 0.74 5.35 3.23
C VAL A 267 0.98 6.58 4.10
N ALA A 268 2.08 6.58 4.85
CA ALA A 268 2.42 7.69 5.73
C ALA A 268 2.57 9.01 4.95
N GLY A 269 1.80 10.02 5.31
CA GLY A 269 1.85 11.35 4.67
C GLY A 269 3.22 12.02 4.76
N ALA A 270 4.06 11.63 5.73
CA ALA A 270 5.46 12.06 5.84
C ALA A 270 6.30 11.72 4.61
N LEU A 271 5.89 10.73 3.79
CA LEU A 271 6.55 10.44 2.52
C LEU A 271 6.49 11.63 1.56
N ALA A 272 5.38 12.38 1.54
CA ALA A 272 5.27 13.59 0.72
C ALA A 272 6.36 14.61 1.08
N ASP A 273 6.62 14.82 2.38
CA ASP A 273 7.68 15.71 2.83
C ASP A 273 9.06 15.22 2.39
N GLN A 274 9.30 13.90 2.51
CA GLN A 274 10.54 13.29 2.05
C GLN A 274 10.73 13.45 0.53
N MET A 275 9.69 13.29 -0.26
CA MET A 275 9.77 13.53 -1.70
C MET A 275 10.16 14.98 -1.99
N MET A 276 9.58 15.95 -1.29
CA MET A 276 9.77 17.37 -1.57
C MET A 276 11.16 17.90 -1.22
N ILE A 277 11.91 17.27 -0.31
CA ILE A 277 13.26 17.68 0.04
C ILE A 277 14.33 17.14 -0.91
N VAL A 278 14.07 16.07 -1.65
CA VAL A 278 15.01 15.52 -2.64
C VAL A 278 14.93 16.37 -3.91
N PRO A 279 16.03 17.00 -4.37
CA PRO A 279 16.00 17.79 -5.60
C PRO A 279 15.57 16.96 -6.82
N ASN A 280 14.85 17.57 -7.76
CA ASN A 280 14.34 16.86 -8.94
C ASN A 280 15.44 16.22 -9.84
N ARG A 281 16.66 16.72 -9.76
CA ARG A 281 17.82 16.16 -10.48
C ARG A 281 18.46 14.97 -9.78
N ASP A 282 18.09 14.73 -8.53
CA ASP A 282 18.60 13.64 -7.70
C ASP A 282 17.51 12.59 -7.52
N LEU A 283 17.92 11.35 -7.29
CA LEU A 283 17.00 10.26 -7.00
C LEU A 283 17.44 9.59 -5.70
N ARG A 284 16.52 9.52 -4.73
CA ARG A 284 16.74 8.78 -3.49
C ARG A 284 16.01 7.44 -3.56
N ILE A 285 16.75 6.36 -3.52
CA ILE A 285 16.18 5.01 -3.44
C ILE A 285 15.78 4.74 -1.98
N LEU A 286 14.57 4.21 -1.79
CA LEU A 286 14.06 3.79 -0.49
C LEU A 286 14.53 2.36 -0.20
N GLY A 287 15.07 2.14 1.00
CA GLY A 287 15.41 0.81 1.50
C GLY A 287 14.16 0.04 1.97
N SER A 288 14.30 -1.26 2.18
CA SER A 288 13.20 -2.13 2.63
C SER A 288 12.57 -1.67 3.95
N THR A 289 13.40 -1.21 4.89
CA THR A 289 12.95 -0.66 6.17
C THR A 289 12.12 0.62 5.99
N GLU A 290 12.54 1.52 5.09
CA GLU A 290 11.80 2.76 4.79
C GLU A 290 10.48 2.46 4.08
N LEU A 291 10.49 1.53 3.11
CA LEU A 291 9.26 1.07 2.44
C LEU A 291 8.23 0.55 3.44
N ALA A 292 8.65 -0.27 4.39
CA ALA A 292 7.79 -0.77 5.46
C ALA A 292 7.33 0.36 6.40
N GLN A 293 8.22 1.28 6.81
CA GLN A 293 7.88 2.41 7.69
C GLN A 293 6.87 3.38 7.06
N PHE A 294 6.96 3.60 5.75
CA PHE A 294 5.99 4.42 5.03
C PHE A 294 4.71 3.67 4.67
N GLY A 295 4.63 2.35 4.88
CA GLY A 295 3.51 1.54 4.48
C GLY A 295 3.44 1.29 2.96
N LEU A 296 4.58 1.35 2.25
CA LEU A 296 4.65 1.12 0.80
C LEU A 296 4.90 -0.35 0.42
N SER A 297 5.06 -1.24 1.37
CA SER A 297 5.27 -2.68 1.12
C SER A 297 4.29 -3.54 1.88
N GLY A 298 4.00 -4.73 1.37
CA GLY A 298 3.05 -5.66 1.96
C GLY A 298 1.59 -5.23 1.80
N THR A 299 0.72 -5.71 2.67
CA THR A 299 -0.71 -5.43 2.64
C THR A 299 -1.01 -3.98 3.02
N ASN A 300 -1.94 -3.35 2.32
CA ASN A 300 -2.46 -2.04 2.64
C ASN A 300 -3.32 -2.12 3.92
N ALA A 301 -2.84 -1.51 5.01
CA ALA A 301 -3.52 -1.61 6.30
C ALA A 301 -4.94 -1.03 6.29
N VAL A 302 -5.18 0.04 5.53
CA VAL A 302 -6.52 0.65 5.42
C VAL A 302 -7.48 -0.28 4.68
N GLN A 303 -7.01 -0.93 3.61
CA GLN A 303 -7.82 -1.89 2.87
C GLN A 303 -8.09 -3.16 3.70
N ASP A 304 -7.08 -3.69 4.40
CA ASP A 304 -7.25 -4.84 5.30
C ASP A 304 -8.30 -4.57 6.39
N ASP A 305 -8.26 -3.38 7.01
CA ASP A 305 -9.26 -2.96 7.98
C ASP A 305 -10.67 -2.84 7.35
N LEU A 306 -10.76 -2.31 6.14
CA LEU A 306 -12.04 -2.17 5.42
C LEU A 306 -12.64 -3.52 5.04
N ASP A 307 -11.81 -4.43 4.53
CA ASP A 307 -12.20 -5.82 4.24
C ASP A 307 -12.66 -6.55 5.50
N ARG A 308 -11.92 -6.37 6.60
CA ARG A 308 -12.25 -6.94 7.90
C ARG A 308 -13.60 -6.44 8.42
N ILE A 309 -13.87 -5.14 8.31
CA ILE A 309 -15.15 -4.54 8.71
C ILE A 309 -16.28 -5.07 7.83
N THR A 310 -16.05 -5.21 6.55
CA THR A 310 -17.03 -5.73 5.60
C THR A 310 -17.38 -7.19 5.89
N LEU A 311 -16.37 -8.04 6.08
CA LEU A 311 -16.56 -9.43 6.48
C LEU A 311 -17.25 -9.57 7.84
N MET A 312 -16.95 -8.69 8.80
CA MET A 312 -17.62 -8.69 10.10
C MET A 312 -19.13 -8.41 9.96
N ARG A 313 -19.51 -7.50 9.06
CA ARG A 313 -20.91 -7.18 8.79
C ARG A 313 -21.64 -8.31 8.05
N GLN A 314 -20.97 -8.97 7.11
CA GLN A 314 -21.55 -10.01 6.28
C GLN A 314 -21.58 -11.37 6.97
N CYS A 315 -20.47 -11.77 7.57
CA CYS A 315 -20.24 -13.12 8.09
C CYS A 315 -20.22 -13.21 9.62
N GLY A 316 -20.12 -12.07 10.29
CA GLY A 316 -20.10 -11.98 11.76
C GLY A 316 -18.68 -12.03 12.34
N GLU A 317 -18.60 -11.65 13.64
CA GLU A 317 -17.33 -11.53 14.36
C GLU A 317 -16.60 -12.88 14.51
N ASP A 318 -17.35 -13.97 14.72
CA ASP A 318 -16.75 -15.31 14.87
C ASP A 318 -16.02 -15.75 13.60
N PHE A 319 -16.60 -15.50 12.43
CA PHE A 319 -15.96 -15.74 11.14
C PHE A 319 -14.62 -15.00 11.03
N VAL A 320 -14.61 -13.69 11.32
CA VAL A 320 -13.41 -12.85 11.22
C VAL A 320 -12.34 -13.36 12.20
N ARG A 321 -12.71 -13.69 13.43
CA ARG A 321 -11.77 -14.24 14.41
C ARG A 321 -11.13 -15.56 13.95
N ARG A 322 -11.91 -16.48 13.35
CA ARG A 322 -11.40 -17.75 12.79
C ARG A 322 -10.50 -17.50 11.58
N ARG A 323 -10.89 -16.55 10.70
CA ARG A 323 -10.07 -16.12 9.56
C ARG A 323 -8.72 -15.56 10.03
N ASP A 324 -8.71 -14.64 11.01
CA ASP A 324 -7.47 -14.08 11.57
C ASP A 324 -6.57 -15.16 12.18
N ALA A 325 -7.17 -16.16 12.85
CA ALA A 325 -6.43 -17.30 13.40
C ALA A 325 -5.85 -18.19 12.29
N PHE A 326 -6.61 -18.44 11.23
CA PHE A 326 -6.15 -19.14 10.04
C PHE A 326 -4.97 -18.42 9.40
N MET A 327 -5.06 -17.11 9.19
CA MET A 327 -4.02 -16.33 8.53
C MET A 327 -2.70 -16.40 9.30
N ARG A 328 -2.72 -16.28 10.64
CA ARG A 328 -1.51 -16.47 11.46
C ARG A 328 -0.93 -17.88 11.36
N ALA A 329 -1.78 -18.90 11.27
CA ALA A 329 -1.33 -20.28 11.11
C ALA A 329 -0.73 -20.53 9.71
N PHE A 330 -1.35 -19.96 8.68
CA PHE A 330 -0.88 -20.00 7.31
C PHE A 330 0.49 -19.36 7.17
N ASP A 331 0.67 -18.14 7.68
CA ASP A 331 1.96 -17.44 7.66
C ASP A 331 3.07 -18.26 8.35
N GLY A 332 2.76 -18.86 9.50
CA GLY A 332 3.76 -19.62 10.26
C GLY A 332 4.05 -21.03 9.73
N GLN A 333 3.11 -21.68 9.03
CA GLN A 333 3.22 -23.10 8.65
C GLN A 333 3.42 -23.29 7.15
N CYS A 334 2.80 -22.44 6.31
CA CYS A 334 2.76 -22.61 4.87
C CYS A 334 3.65 -21.61 4.10
N MET A 335 3.87 -20.41 4.65
CA MET A 335 4.69 -19.39 4.00
C MET A 335 6.16 -19.55 4.38
N LYS A 336 6.83 -20.54 3.79
CA LYS A 336 8.26 -20.78 4.02
C LYS A 336 9.07 -20.24 2.86
N PRO A 337 10.20 -19.55 3.13
CA PRO A 337 11.10 -19.09 2.08
C PRO A 337 11.53 -20.25 1.17
N GLY A 338 11.36 -20.10 -0.13
CA GLY A 338 11.76 -21.10 -1.14
C GLY A 338 10.70 -22.15 -1.47
N ASP A 339 9.56 -22.20 -0.78
CA ASP A 339 8.47 -23.09 -1.17
C ASP A 339 7.79 -22.57 -2.45
N ALA A 340 7.45 -23.48 -3.37
CA ALA A 340 6.68 -23.14 -4.55
C ALA A 340 5.25 -22.68 -4.18
N ALA A 341 4.67 -21.78 -4.96
CA ALA A 341 3.34 -21.23 -4.74
C ALA A 341 2.26 -22.34 -4.61
N ASP A 342 2.36 -23.36 -5.45
CA ASP A 342 1.45 -24.52 -5.39
C ASP A 342 1.54 -25.27 -4.06
N ALA A 343 2.74 -25.44 -3.51
CA ALA A 343 2.94 -26.11 -2.22
C ALA A 343 2.34 -25.26 -1.07
N GLN A 344 2.51 -23.95 -1.12
CA GLN A 344 1.91 -23.02 -0.16
C GLN A 344 0.39 -23.05 -0.24
N GLN A 345 -0.17 -23.04 -1.45
CA GLN A 345 -1.60 -23.13 -1.68
C GLN A 345 -2.19 -24.44 -1.15
N GLN A 346 -1.58 -25.59 -1.46
CA GLN A 346 -2.01 -26.90 -0.94
C GLN A 346 -1.94 -26.96 0.59
N CYS A 347 -0.90 -26.39 1.18
CA CYS A 347 -0.76 -26.28 2.63
C CYS A 347 -1.91 -25.45 3.24
N GLY A 348 -2.25 -24.32 2.64
CA GLY A 348 -3.35 -23.47 3.08
C GLY A 348 -4.70 -24.17 2.99
N GLN A 349 -5.00 -24.81 1.87
CA GLN A 349 -6.21 -25.59 1.70
C GLN A 349 -6.34 -26.73 2.74
N ALA A 350 -5.23 -27.38 3.08
CA ALA A 350 -5.21 -28.41 4.12
C ALA A 350 -5.44 -27.86 5.54
N LEU A 351 -5.18 -26.57 5.75
CA LEU A 351 -5.44 -25.89 7.03
C LEU A 351 -6.91 -25.45 7.19
N GLU A 352 -7.62 -25.12 6.12
CA GLU A 352 -8.97 -24.56 6.17
C GLU A 352 -9.94 -25.32 7.09
N PRO A 353 -10.06 -26.67 7.04
CA PRO A 353 -10.99 -27.41 7.88
C PRO A 353 -10.72 -27.27 9.38
N ARG A 354 -9.45 -27.07 9.77
CA ARG A 354 -9.05 -26.90 11.17
C ARG A 354 -9.59 -25.61 11.80
N PHE A 355 -9.90 -24.63 10.97
CA PHE A 355 -10.45 -23.34 11.35
C PHE A 355 -11.94 -23.21 11.00
N GLY A 356 -12.59 -24.32 10.60
CA GLY A 356 -14.01 -24.38 10.27
C GLY A 356 -14.37 -23.69 8.95
N PHE A 357 -13.50 -23.83 7.94
CA PHE A 357 -13.78 -23.44 6.56
C PHE A 357 -13.97 -24.67 5.66
N PRO A 358 -14.86 -24.60 4.63
CA PRO A 358 -15.73 -23.45 4.33
C PRO A 358 -16.77 -23.19 5.43
N ASP A 359 -17.10 -21.92 5.65
CA ASP A 359 -18.10 -21.51 6.64
C ASP A 359 -19.53 -21.80 6.15
N ALA A 360 -20.41 -22.23 7.06
CA ALA A 360 -21.78 -22.62 6.69
C ALA A 360 -22.64 -21.43 6.23
N LYS A 361 -22.38 -20.21 6.74
CA LYS A 361 -23.13 -18.99 6.40
C LYS A 361 -22.46 -18.18 5.30
N CYS A 362 -21.14 -18.25 5.22
CA CYS A 362 -20.29 -17.49 4.31
C CYS A 362 -19.40 -18.44 3.48
N GLY A 363 -19.97 -19.46 2.88
CA GLY A 363 -19.23 -20.49 2.12
C GLY A 363 -18.44 -19.97 0.94
N GLY A 364 -18.82 -18.80 0.38
CA GLY A 364 -18.08 -18.12 -0.68
C GLY A 364 -16.86 -17.32 -0.21
N GLU A 365 -16.70 -17.14 1.12
CA GLU A 365 -15.62 -16.36 1.69
C GLU A 365 -14.55 -17.28 2.34
N SER A 366 -13.78 -17.98 1.50
CA SER A 366 -12.61 -18.74 1.96
C SER A 366 -11.47 -17.81 2.32
N PRO A 367 -10.72 -18.08 3.41
CA PRO A 367 -9.49 -17.34 3.71
C PRO A 367 -8.42 -17.51 2.62
N MET A 368 -8.52 -18.54 1.78
CA MET A 368 -7.63 -18.76 0.63
C MET A 368 -8.09 -18.05 -0.65
N LYS A 369 -9.27 -17.42 -0.67
CA LYS A 369 -9.83 -16.73 -1.85
C LYS A 369 -8.87 -15.72 -2.47
N TYR A 370 -8.04 -15.08 -1.64
CA TYR A 370 -7.07 -14.06 -2.05
C TYR A 370 -5.63 -14.52 -1.85
N TYR A 371 -5.39 -15.83 -1.87
CA TYR A 371 -4.04 -16.38 -1.67
C TYR A 371 -3.03 -15.79 -2.67
N ALA A 372 -3.42 -15.61 -3.90
CA ALA A 372 -2.53 -15.12 -4.94
C ALA A 372 -2.03 -13.69 -4.69
N ARG A 373 -2.83 -12.82 -4.07
CA ARG A 373 -2.37 -11.53 -3.59
C ARG A 373 -1.22 -11.68 -2.60
N ARG A 374 -1.27 -12.70 -1.73
CA ARG A 374 -0.25 -13.01 -0.73
C ARG A 374 0.95 -13.76 -1.31
N ALA A 375 0.75 -14.62 -2.30
CA ALA A 375 1.86 -15.25 -3.01
C ALA A 375 2.78 -14.21 -3.65
N GLY A 376 2.23 -13.07 -4.10
CA GLY A 376 2.99 -11.90 -4.52
C GLY A 376 3.85 -11.27 -3.41
N GLU A 377 3.45 -11.37 -2.13
CA GLU A 377 4.26 -10.90 -0.98
C GLU A 377 5.53 -11.73 -0.77
N SER A 378 5.52 -12.97 -1.25
CA SER A 378 6.63 -13.92 -1.13
C SER A 378 7.62 -13.85 -2.29
N LEU A 379 7.51 -12.85 -3.18
CA LEU A 379 8.54 -12.59 -4.17
C LEU A 379 9.88 -12.47 -3.45
N PRO A 380 10.92 -13.21 -3.88
CA PRO A 380 12.21 -13.13 -3.25
C PRO A 380 12.71 -11.68 -3.33
N VAL A 381 12.60 -10.98 -2.22
CA VAL A 381 13.21 -9.67 -2.05
C VAL A 381 14.71 -9.95 -2.06
N ALA A 382 15.38 -9.64 -3.15
CA ALA A 382 16.83 -9.55 -3.13
C ALA A 382 17.14 -8.36 -2.21
N LEU A 383 17.40 -8.67 -0.93
CA LEU A 383 17.91 -7.72 0.03
C LEU A 383 19.31 -7.32 -0.43
N GLU A 384 19.41 -6.33 -1.32
CA GLU A 384 20.65 -5.58 -1.40
C GLU A 384 20.84 -4.90 -0.03
N PRO A 385 22.01 -5.06 0.62
CA PRO A 385 22.29 -4.37 1.86
C PRO A 385 22.09 -2.87 1.63
N ASP A 386 21.46 -2.21 2.60
CA ASP A 386 21.27 -0.74 2.59
C ASP A 386 22.55 -0.07 2.11
N PRO A 387 22.49 0.83 1.11
CA PRO A 387 23.68 1.51 0.64
C PRO A 387 24.33 2.22 1.82
N GLN A 388 25.52 1.74 2.24
CA GLN A 388 26.26 2.39 3.29
C GLN A 388 26.45 3.86 2.91
N PRO A 389 26.23 4.83 3.82
CA PRO A 389 26.47 6.22 3.53
C PRO A 389 27.93 6.35 3.09
N SER A 390 28.11 6.74 1.82
CA SER A 390 29.42 6.96 1.24
C SER A 390 30.16 7.96 2.10
N ALA A 391 31.19 7.49 2.82
CA ALA A 391 32.11 8.31 3.54
C ALA A 391 32.80 9.25 2.52
N HIS A 392 32.30 10.46 2.41
CA HIS A 392 33.01 11.51 1.69
C HIS A 392 34.33 11.77 2.42
N GLY A 393 35.35 11.03 1.99
CA GLY A 393 36.73 11.31 2.35
C GLY A 393 37.13 12.68 1.86
N GLY A 394 36.98 13.67 2.72
CA GLY A 394 37.55 15.00 2.50
C GLY A 394 39.05 14.89 2.36
N LYS A 395 39.57 14.93 1.14
CA LYS A 395 40.97 15.21 0.88
C LYS A 395 41.25 16.65 1.31
N ARG A 396 41.77 16.79 2.51
CA ARG A 396 42.40 18.07 2.96
C ARG A 396 43.59 18.32 2.02
N ALA A 397 43.47 19.30 1.15
CA ALA A 397 44.59 19.83 0.42
C ALA A 397 45.44 20.63 1.40
N THR A 398 46.64 20.15 1.72
CA THR A 398 47.71 20.92 2.36
C THR A 398 48.35 21.81 1.31
N ARG A 399 48.32 23.09 1.51
CA ARG A 399 49.25 24.07 1.08
C ARG A 399 49.75 24.86 2.30
#